data_896ffa91e76a1af6aee0783c9a28095e
#
_entry.id   896ffa91e76a1af6aee0783c9a28095e
#
_cell.length_a   1.000
_cell.length_b   1.000
_cell.length_c   1.000
_cell.angle_alpha   90.00
_cell.angle_beta   90.00
_cell.angle_gamma   90.00
#
_symmetry.space_group_name_H-M   'P 1'
#
loop_
_entity.id
_entity.type
_entity.pdbx_description
1 polymer ?
#
loop_
_entity_poly.entity_id
_entity_poly.type
_entity_poly.pdbx_seq_one_letter_code
_entity_poly.pdbx_strand_id
1 'polypeptide(L)'
;MQETTAQTIERVGLIPVLRARSAAQALAVVKAMIAGGVTVVEVTMTVPGALDVLRALKKQYGVKLLLGSGTVTTADQAAATIDAGAEFVVSPSFHPEVITKTRALGKLSIPGALTPTEVITAWNAGANYVKIFPCSAVGGASYLKSLLAPFPHLKLIPTGGVTLQTAEGFLRAGARALGVGSDLVNLDAIDAGNPDAIVDTSRAYLKMLEKFREGRVDTIKT
;
A
#
# COMPACT_ATOMS: atom_id res chain seq x y z
N MET A 1 -12.32 -0.29 21.61
CA MET A 1 -12.82 -0.50 20.24
C MET A 1 -11.66 -1.03 19.40
N GLN A 2 -11.92 -2.02 18.55
CA GLN A 2 -10.90 -2.55 17.64
C GLN A 2 -10.58 -1.51 16.54
N GLU A 3 -9.30 -1.33 16.24
CA GLU A 3 -8.86 -0.40 15.19
C GLU A 3 -9.37 -0.85 13.82
N THR A 4 -9.90 0.08 13.02
CA THR A 4 -10.38 -0.23 11.66
C THR A 4 -9.21 -0.39 10.68
N THR A 5 -9.43 -1.09 9.56
CA THR A 5 -8.45 -1.24 8.47
C THR A 5 -7.93 0.13 7.99
N ALA A 6 -8.80 1.13 7.86
CA ALA A 6 -8.41 2.47 7.45
C ALA A 6 -7.50 3.15 8.48
N GLN A 7 -7.84 3.06 9.76
CA GLN A 7 -7.02 3.61 10.85
C GLN A 7 -5.64 2.94 10.89
N THR A 8 -5.58 1.61 10.72
CA THR A 8 -4.31 0.87 10.64
C THR A 8 -3.44 1.35 9.49
N ILE A 9 -4.01 1.50 8.28
CA ILE A 9 -3.27 1.99 7.09
C ILE A 9 -2.73 3.41 7.37
N GLU A 10 -3.55 4.32 7.88
CA GLU A 10 -3.12 5.70 8.16
C GLU A 10 -2.10 5.77 9.31
N ARG A 11 -2.27 4.95 10.35
CA ARG A 11 -1.33 4.87 11.47
C ARG A 11 0.01 4.27 11.05
N VAL A 12 0.04 3.22 10.26
CA VAL A 12 1.28 2.63 9.75
C VAL A 12 1.91 3.54 8.70
N GLY A 13 1.12 4.09 7.77
CA GLY A 13 1.55 5.02 6.73
C GLY A 13 2.42 4.39 5.63
N LEU A 14 2.58 3.07 5.64
CA LEU A 14 3.39 2.29 4.71
C LEU A 14 2.61 1.08 4.21
N ILE A 15 2.56 0.92 2.89
CA ILE A 15 2.01 -0.26 2.22
C ILE A 15 3.10 -0.80 1.29
N PRO A 16 3.90 -1.77 1.72
CA PRO A 16 4.81 -2.49 0.83
C PRO A 16 4.02 -3.19 -0.27
N VAL A 17 4.41 -2.97 -1.53
CA VAL A 17 3.80 -3.57 -2.73
C VAL A 17 4.63 -4.78 -3.12
N LEU A 18 4.20 -5.95 -2.66
CA LEU A 18 4.92 -7.21 -2.86
C LEU A 18 4.72 -7.74 -4.26
N ARG A 19 5.81 -7.80 -5.01
CA ARG A 19 5.96 -8.58 -6.23
C ARG A 19 7.07 -9.60 -5.99
N ALA A 20 6.91 -10.82 -6.50
CA ALA A 20 7.90 -11.88 -6.34
C ALA A 20 7.83 -12.84 -7.52
N ARG A 21 8.90 -13.59 -7.74
CA ARG A 21 9.03 -14.58 -8.83
C ARG A 21 8.41 -15.94 -8.45
N SER A 22 8.15 -16.16 -7.15
CA SER A 22 7.52 -17.37 -6.62
C SER A 22 6.81 -17.11 -5.29
N ALA A 23 5.89 -18.02 -4.91
CA ALA A 23 5.24 -18.01 -3.62
C ALA A 23 6.25 -18.11 -2.46
N ALA A 24 7.28 -18.96 -2.59
CA ALA A 24 8.31 -19.13 -1.55
C ALA A 24 9.10 -17.82 -1.33
N GLN A 25 9.50 -17.14 -2.42
CA GLN A 25 10.19 -15.86 -2.34
C GLN A 25 9.28 -14.78 -1.72
N ALA A 26 7.98 -14.75 -2.09
CA ALA A 26 7.00 -13.83 -1.49
C ALA A 26 6.90 -14.01 0.03
N LEU A 27 6.79 -15.25 0.52
CA LEU A 27 6.74 -15.56 1.94
C LEU A 27 8.02 -15.16 2.68
N ALA A 28 9.20 -15.38 2.05
CA ALA A 28 10.48 -14.97 2.61
C ALA A 28 10.60 -13.45 2.75
N VAL A 29 10.19 -12.69 1.73
CA VAL A 29 10.14 -11.22 1.77
C VAL A 29 9.24 -10.73 2.90
N VAL A 30 8.00 -11.25 3.00
CA VAL A 30 7.07 -10.82 4.06
C VAL A 30 7.60 -11.16 5.44
N LYS A 31 8.24 -12.32 5.62
CA LYS A 31 8.90 -12.69 6.89
C LYS A 31 9.96 -11.66 7.29
N ALA A 32 10.80 -11.23 6.35
CA ALA A 32 11.82 -10.21 6.60
C ALA A 32 11.19 -8.84 6.92
N MET A 33 10.14 -8.42 6.19
CA MET A 33 9.40 -7.18 6.48
C MET A 33 8.82 -7.17 7.89
N ILE A 34 8.21 -8.29 8.32
CA ILE A 34 7.64 -8.42 9.67
C ILE A 34 8.74 -8.36 10.73
N ALA A 35 9.90 -8.98 10.50
CA ALA A 35 11.06 -8.87 11.40
C ALA A 35 11.56 -7.42 11.50
N GLY A 36 11.35 -6.60 10.47
CA GLY A 36 11.59 -5.15 10.46
C GLY A 36 10.47 -4.31 11.09
N GLY A 37 9.36 -4.94 11.55
CA GLY A 37 8.24 -4.25 12.20
C GLY A 37 7.07 -3.87 11.29
N VAL A 38 7.08 -4.27 10.02
CA VAL A 38 5.98 -4.01 9.08
C VAL A 38 4.75 -4.86 9.45
N THR A 39 3.59 -4.22 9.50
CA THR A 39 2.31 -4.85 9.87
C THR A 39 1.21 -4.70 8.80
N VAL A 40 1.54 -4.12 7.64
CA VAL A 40 0.63 -3.98 6.48
C VAL A 40 1.39 -4.43 5.24
N VAL A 41 0.80 -5.27 4.38
CA VAL A 41 1.42 -5.73 3.12
C VAL A 41 0.37 -5.88 2.04
N GLU A 42 0.65 -5.39 0.83
CA GLU A 42 -0.10 -5.63 -0.40
C GLU A 42 0.56 -6.79 -1.17
N VAL A 43 -0.12 -7.93 -1.28
CA VAL A 43 0.33 -9.05 -2.14
C VAL A 43 -0.27 -8.86 -3.54
N THR A 44 0.57 -8.64 -4.55
CA THR A 44 0.05 -8.43 -5.91
C THR A 44 -0.33 -9.75 -6.59
N MET A 45 -1.39 -9.71 -7.43
CA MET A 45 -1.84 -10.85 -8.23
C MET A 45 -0.81 -11.29 -9.29
N THR A 46 0.28 -10.54 -9.46
CA THR A 46 1.41 -10.92 -10.31
C THR A 46 2.34 -11.95 -9.65
N VAL A 47 2.20 -12.18 -8.34
CA VAL A 47 2.93 -13.24 -7.63
C VAL A 47 2.33 -14.60 -8.02
N PRO A 48 3.14 -15.56 -8.49
CA PRO A 48 2.66 -16.92 -8.75
C PRO A 48 2.05 -17.52 -7.49
N GLY A 49 0.81 -18.00 -7.58
CA GLY A 49 0.07 -18.55 -6.43
C GLY A 49 -0.35 -17.50 -5.39
N ALA A 50 -0.59 -16.23 -5.80
CA ALA A 50 -0.93 -15.12 -4.90
C ALA A 50 -2.03 -15.44 -3.88
N LEU A 51 -3.08 -16.17 -4.28
CA LEU A 51 -4.17 -16.57 -3.37
C LEU A 51 -3.67 -17.50 -2.26
N ASP A 52 -2.78 -18.44 -2.58
CA ASP A 52 -2.23 -19.35 -1.59
C ASP A 52 -1.24 -18.64 -0.67
N VAL A 53 -0.49 -17.65 -1.20
CA VAL A 53 0.34 -16.76 -0.37
C VAL A 53 -0.51 -15.98 0.61
N LEU A 54 -1.64 -15.39 0.18
CA LEU A 54 -2.57 -14.68 1.07
C LEU A 54 -3.12 -15.60 2.17
N ARG A 55 -3.59 -16.81 1.81
CA ARG A 55 -4.09 -17.80 2.78
C ARG A 55 -3.00 -18.22 3.79
N ALA A 56 -1.80 -18.48 3.31
CA ALA A 56 -0.67 -18.85 4.17
C ALA A 56 -0.30 -17.73 5.16
N LEU A 57 -0.22 -16.49 4.70
CA LEU A 57 0.05 -15.33 5.53
C LEU A 57 -1.07 -15.08 6.55
N LYS A 58 -2.34 -15.18 6.13
CA LYS A 58 -3.50 -15.05 7.03
C LYS A 58 -3.48 -16.11 8.11
N LYS A 59 -3.18 -17.37 7.76
CA LYS A 59 -3.06 -18.48 8.70
C LYS A 59 -1.90 -18.27 9.69
N GLN A 60 -0.76 -17.79 9.20
CA GLN A 60 0.46 -17.66 10.02
C GLN A 60 0.42 -16.47 10.97
N TYR A 61 -0.08 -15.32 10.50
CA TYR A 61 0.03 -14.04 11.24
C TYR A 61 -1.31 -13.53 11.78
N GLY A 62 -2.42 -14.00 11.25
CA GLY A 62 -3.76 -13.64 11.72
C GLY A 62 -4.00 -12.13 11.72
N VAL A 63 -4.38 -11.60 12.88
CA VAL A 63 -4.66 -10.16 13.08
C VAL A 63 -3.40 -9.29 13.22
N LYS A 64 -2.22 -9.90 13.37
CA LYS A 64 -0.95 -9.18 13.52
C LYS A 64 -0.46 -8.57 12.19
N LEU A 65 -0.98 -9.06 11.06
CA LEU A 65 -0.64 -8.58 9.72
C LEU A 65 -1.91 -8.19 8.97
N LEU A 66 -2.04 -6.93 8.63
CA LEU A 66 -3.08 -6.43 7.75
C LEU A 66 -2.71 -6.75 6.30
N LEU A 67 -3.43 -7.68 5.69
CA LEU A 67 -3.21 -8.12 4.32
C LEU A 67 -4.07 -7.35 3.34
N GLY A 68 -3.48 -6.92 2.24
CA GLY A 68 -4.18 -6.44 1.06
C GLY A 68 -3.80 -7.24 -0.17
N SER A 69 -4.64 -7.18 -1.19
CA SER A 69 -4.34 -7.67 -2.52
C SER A 69 -4.10 -6.51 -3.49
N GLY A 70 -3.14 -6.68 -4.39
CA GLY A 70 -2.80 -5.68 -5.41
C GLY A 70 -2.86 -6.21 -6.83
N THR A 71 -2.88 -5.29 -7.79
CA THR A 71 -3.00 -5.61 -9.23
C THR A 71 -4.30 -6.39 -9.54
N VAL A 72 -5.36 -6.09 -8.77
CA VAL A 72 -6.70 -6.66 -8.97
C VAL A 72 -7.42 -5.84 -10.04
N THR A 73 -7.91 -6.51 -11.09
CA THR A 73 -8.49 -5.87 -12.27
C THR A 73 -9.91 -6.35 -12.62
N THR A 74 -10.43 -7.36 -11.89
CA THR A 74 -11.78 -7.87 -12.07
C THR A 74 -12.51 -8.06 -10.74
N ALA A 75 -13.84 -8.05 -10.77
CA ALA A 75 -14.67 -8.32 -9.59
C ALA A 75 -14.43 -9.71 -9.01
N ASP A 76 -14.19 -10.72 -9.85
CA ASP A 76 -13.92 -12.09 -9.42
C ASP A 76 -12.58 -12.19 -8.70
N GLN A 77 -11.53 -11.52 -9.21
CA GLN A 77 -10.25 -11.43 -8.49
C GLN A 77 -10.42 -10.74 -7.13
N ALA A 78 -11.21 -9.66 -7.05
CA ALA A 78 -11.49 -9.00 -5.78
C ALA A 78 -12.15 -9.96 -4.78
N ALA A 79 -13.19 -10.69 -5.21
CA ALA A 79 -13.84 -11.67 -4.36
C ALA A 79 -12.88 -12.78 -3.91
N ALA A 80 -12.11 -13.36 -4.83
CA ALA A 80 -11.17 -14.43 -4.54
C ALA A 80 -10.07 -14.02 -3.57
N THR A 81 -9.53 -12.80 -3.70
CA THR A 81 -8.48 -12.31 -2.80
C THR A 81 -9.03 -11.99 -1.40
N ILE A 82 -10.25 -11.48 -1.32
CA ILE A 82 -10.93 -11.24 -0.04
C ILE A 82 -11.20 -12.57 0.68
N ASP A 83 -11.69 -13.58 -0.04
CA ASP A 83 -11.87 -14.94 0.49
C ASP A 83 -10.54 -15.54 0.99
N ALA A 84 -9.43 -15.26 0.28
CA ALA A 84 -8.09 -15.66 0.69
C ALA A 84 -7.53 -14.86 1.89
N GLY A 85 -8.25 -13.84 2.40
CA GLY A 85 -7.90 -13.11 3.63
C GLY A 85 -7.50 -11.66 3.44
N ALA A 86 -7.65 -11.06 2.24
CA ALA A 86 -7.38 -9.64 2.02
C ALA A 86 -8.44 -8.75 2.70
N GLU A 87 -7.99 -7.73 3.41
CA GLU A 87 -8.83 -6.74 4.11
C GLU A 87 -8.93 -5.42 3.31
N PHE A 88 -8.09 -5.23 2.30
CA PHE A 88 -8.15 -4.14 1.33
C PHE A 88 -7.71 -4.62 -0.06
N VAL A 89 -8.25 -3.99 -1.10
CA VAL A 89 -8.00 -4.35 -2.49
C VAL A 89 -7.47 -3.14 -3.25
N VAL A 90 -6.32 -3.32 -3.91
CA VAL A 90 -5.65 -2.29 -4.71
C VAL A 90 -5.69 -2.68 -6.19
N SER A 91 -6.10 -1.74 -7.04
CA SER A 91 -6.04 -1.87 -8.48
C SER A 91 -4.93 -0.98 -9.07
N PRO A 92 -4.35 -1.34 -10.22
CA PRO A 92 -3.35 -0.48 -10.88
C PRO A 92 -3.99 0.71 -11.61
N SER A 93 -5.28 0.63 -11.91
CA SER A 93 -6.09 1.58 -12.66
C SER A 93 -7.54 1.60 -12.17
N PHE A 94 -8.39 2.41 -12.78
CA PHE A 94 -9.80 2.53 -12.42
C PHE A 94 -10.60 1.35 -12.95
N HIS A 95 -11.20 0.56 -12.04
CA HIS A 95 -12.07 -0.58 -12.32
C HIS A 95 -13.31 -0.46 -11.43
N PRO A 96 -14.43 0.11 -11.92
CA PRO A 96 -15.63 0.34 -11.11
C PRO A 96 -16.24 -0.93 -10.54
N GLU A 97 -16.18 -2.05 -11.27
CA GLU A 97 -16.66 -3.36 -10.82
C GLU A 97 -15.84 -3.92 -9.65
N VAL A 98 -14.51 -3.62 -9.59
CA VAL A 98 -13.65 -3.99 -8.46
C VAL A 98 -14.03 -3.18 -7.22
N ILE A 99 -14.24 -1.86 -7.38
CA ILE A 99 -14.67 -0.98 -6.30
C ILE A 99 -16.00 -1.47 -5.71
N THR A 100 -16.99 -1.70 -6.59
CA THR A 100 -18.33 -2.15 -6.21
C THR A 100 -18.30 -3.48 -5.47
N LYS A 101 -17.56 -4.48 -6.01
CA LYS A 101 -17.43 -5.81 -5.40
C LYS A 101 -16.73 -5.74 -4.05
N THR A 102 -15.61 -5.01 -3.96
CA THR A 102 -14.82 -4.87 -2.72
C THR A 102 -15.67 -4.27 -1.61
N ARG A 103 -16.40 -3.19 -1.91
CA ARG A 103 -17.26 -2.52 -0.94
C ARG A 103 -18.46 -3.38 -0.53
N ALA A 104 -19.07 -4.08 -1.46
CA ALA A 104 -20.18 -5.02 -1.16
C ALA A 104 -19.74 -6.13 -0.19
N LEU A 105 -18.46 -6.51 -0.22
CA LEU A 105 -17.88 -7.47 0.71
C LEU A 105 -17.32 -6.83 2.01
N GLY A 106 -17.60 -5.53 2.23
CA GLY A 106 -17.21 -4.81 3.46
C GLY A 106 -15.72 -4.52 3.59
N LYS A 107 -14.96 -4.54 2.46
CA LYS A 107 -13.52 -4.31 2.45
C LYS A 107 -13.17 -2.94 1.85
N LEU A 108 -11.93 -2.45 2.12
CA LEU A 108 -11.47 -1.18 1.58
C LEU A 108 -11.03 -1.31 0.14
N SER A 109 -11.46 -0.36 -0.71
CA SER A 109 -11.07 -0.26 -2.10
C SER A 109 -10.10 0.90 -2.33
N ILE A 110 -8.99 0.60 -3.03
CA ILE A 110 -7.90 1.52 -3.36
C ILE A 110 -7.62 1.42 -4.87
N PRO A 111 -8.52 1.96 -5.73
CA PRO A 111 -8.30 1.98 -7.17
C PRO A 111 -7.11 2.86 -7.55
N GLY A 112 -6.43 2.50 -8.64
CA GLY A 112 -5.40 3.32 -9.26
C GLY A 112 -5.99 4.39 -10.17
N ALA A 113 -5.32 5.55 -10.23
CA ALA A 113 -5.62 6.65 -11.12
C ALA A 113 -4.36 7.49 -11.34
N LEU A 114 -4.33 8.27 -12.40
CA LEU A 114 -3.20 9.15 -12.69
C LEU A 114 -3.64 10.58 -13.00
N THR A 115 -4.66 10.80 -13.84
CA THR A 115 -5.16 12.14 -14.21
C THR A 115 -6.17 12.66 -13.18
N PRO A 116 -6.37 14.00 -13.08
CA PRO A 116 -7.38 14.56 -12.18
C PRO A 116 -8.79 13.99 -12.41
N THR A 117 -9.17 13.75 -13.68
CA THR A 117 -10.46 13.14 -14.03
C THR A 117 -10.59 11.71 -13.51
N GLU A 118 -9.55 10.88 -13.69
CA GLU A 118 -9.55 9.51 -13.15
C GLU A 118 -9.60 9.51 -11.62
N VAL A 119 -8.84 10.41 -10.98
CA VAL A 119 -8.78 10.50 -9.51
C VAL A 119 -10.15 10.84 -8.93
N ILE A 120 -10.81 11.88 -9.43
CA ILE A 120 -12.13 12.27 -8.91
C ILE A 120 -13.21 11.24 -9.28
N THR A 121 -13.11 10.60 -10.44
CA THR A 121 -14.01 9.52 -10.85
C THR A 121 -13.89 8.31 -9.91
N ALA A 122 -12.67 7.89 -9.59
CA ALA A 122 -12.42 6.80 -8.65
C ALA A 122 -12.96 7.13 -7.25
N TRP A 123 -12.74 8.35 -6.78
CA TRP A 123 -13.27 8.81 -5.49
C TRP A 123 -14.79 8.78 -5.46
N ASN A 124 -15.44 9.36 -6.47
CA ASN A 124 -16.91 9.42 -6.56
C ASN A 124 -17.56 8.02 -6.75
N ALA A 125 -16.82 7.06 -7.31
CA ALA A 125 -17.24 5.66 -7.36
C ALA A 125 -17.20 4.96 -5.98
N GLY A 126 -16.72 5.66 -4.95
CA GLY A 126 -16.70 5.20 -3.56
C GLY A 126 -15.40 4.58 -3.11
N ALA A 127 -14.27 4.92 -3.72
CA ALA A 127 -12.96 4.54 -3.22
C ALA A 127 -12.73 5.05 -1.78
N ASN A 128 -12.06 4.25 -0.96
CA ASN A 128 -11.64 4.67 0.38
C ASN A 128 -10.35 5.51 0.32
N TYR A 129 -9.49 5.17 -0.63
CA TYR A 129 -8.26 5.88 -1.01
C TYR A 129 -8.11 5.79 -2.52
N VAL A 130 -7.32 6.69 -3.12
CA VAL A 130 -6.94 6.60 -4.53
C VAL A 130 -5.42 6.44 -4.63
N LYS A 131 -4.99 5.37 -5.24
CA LYS A 131 -3.59 5.11 -5.57
C LYS A 131 -3.19 5.98 -6.77
N ILE A 132 -2.19 6.83 -6.61
CA ILE A 132 -1.61 7.61 -7.71
C ILE A 132 -0.43 6.82 -8.28
N PHE A 133 -0.61 6.29 -9.51
CA PHE A 133 0.36 5.36 -10.11
C PHE A 133 0.43 5.48 -11.64
N PRO A 134 1.64 5.55 -12.21
CA PRO A 134 2.97 5.69 -11.57
C PRO A 134 3.29 7.14 -11.20
N CYS A 135 3.39 7.47 -9.92
CA CYS A 135 3.41 8.85 -9.43
C CYS A 135 4.69 9.62 -9.83
N SER A 136 5.86 8.96 -9.82
CA SER A 136 7.13 9.59 -10.21
C SER A 136 7.16 10.06 -11.66
N ALA A 137 6.46 9.35 -12.56
CA ALA A 137 6.44 9.67 -13.99
C ALA A 137 5.77 11.01 -14.31
N VAL A 138 4.97 11.55 -13.37
CA VAL A 138 4.20 12.80 -13.56
C VAL A 138 4.60 13.91 -12.58
N GLY A 139 5.76 13.79 -11.92
CA GLY A 139 6.31 14.85 -11.06
C GLY A 139 6.28 14.55 -9.56
N GLY A 140 5.91 13.32 -9.16
CA GLY A 140 6.05 12.87 -7.77
C GLY A 140 5.25 13.69 -6.76
N ALA A 141 5.92 14.16 -5.71
CA ALA A 141 5.29 14.90 -4.62
C ALA A 141 4.64 16.22 -5.06
N SER A 142 5.21 16.92 -6.04
CA SER A 142 4.63 18.17 -6.56
C SER A 142 3.32 17.92 -7.30
N TYR A 143 3.23 16.83 -8.03
CA TYR A 143 1.99 16.40 -8.68
C TYR A 143 0.90 16.07 -7.67
N LEU A 144 1.25 15.32 -6.61
CA LEU A 144 0.30 15.00 -5.54
C LEU A 144 -0.26 16.26 -4.88
N LYS A 145 0.60 17.25 -4.59
CA LYS A 145 0.20 18.56 -4.06
C LYS A 145 -0.74 19.30 -5.00
N SER A 146 -0.47 19.25 -6.32
CA SER A 146 -1.32 19.88 -7.34
C SER A 146 -2.70 19.24 -7.44
N LEU A 147 -2.81 17.91 -7.28
CA LEU A 147 -4.10 17.22 -7.20
C LEU A 147 -4.91 17.61 -5.96
N LEU A 148 -4.24 17.73 -4.81
CA LEU A 148 -4.90 18.05 -3.56
C LEU A 148 -5.32 19.53 -3.44
N ALA A 149 -4.77 20.43 -4.26
CA ALA A 149 -5.14 21.83 -4.24
C ALA A 149 -6.65 22.05 -4.54
N PRO A 150 -7.22 21.53 -5.64
CA PRO A 150 -8.66 21.60 -5.90
C PRO A 150 -9.47 20.54 -5.12
N PHE A 151 -8.86 19.47 -4.63
CA PHE A 151 -9.53 18.33 -3.99
C PHE A 151 -8.93 17.98 -2.62
N PRO A 152 -8.96 18.90 -1.63
CA PRO A 152 -8.25 18.70 -0.35
C PRO A 152 -8.82 17.56 0.52
N HIS A 153 -10.03 17.09 0.21
CA HIS A 153 -10.71 15.99 0.89
C HIS A 153 -10.25 14.61 0.44
N LEU A 154 -9.52 14.51 -0.67
CA LEU A 154 -9.09 13.23 -1.21
C LEU A 154 -8.04 12.57 -0.30
N LYS A 155 -8.11 11.25 -0.23
CA LYS A 155 -7.12 10.41 0.45
C LYS A 155 -6.27 9.71 -0.60
N LEU A 156 -5.06 10.23 -0.82
CA LEU A 156 -4.18 9.76 -1.88
C LEU A 156 -3.03 8.90 -1.33
N ILE A 157 -2.69 7.84 -2.06
CA ILE A 157 -1.57 6.93 -1.79
C ILE A 157 -0.65 6.91 -3.01
N PRO A 158 0.44 7.70 -3.02
CA PRO A 158 1.42 7.67 -4.10
C PRO A 158 2.12 6.30 -4.15
N THR A 159 2.28 5.79 -5.38
CA THR A 159 2.98 4.55 -5.68
C THR A 159 3.80 4.73 -6.96
N GLY A 160 4.99 4.13 -6.99
CA GLY A 160 5.97 4.32 -8.08
C GLY A 160 6.87 5.53 -7.82
N GLY A 161 8.19 5.24 -7.67
CA GLY A 161 9.20 6.22 -7.33
C GLY A 161 9.19 6.70 -5.88
N VAL A 162 8.50 5.98 -5.00
CA VAL A 162 8.59 6.18 -3.56
C VAL A 162 9.83 5.44 -3.05
N THR A 163 10.79 6.20 -2.53
CA THR A 163 12.03 5.72 -1.91
C THR A 163 12.20 6.40 -0.55
N LEU A 164 13.13 5.95 0.28
CA LEU A 164 13.44 6.63 1.55
C LEU A 164 13.77 8.11 1.36
N GLN A 165 14.40 8.48 0.24
CA GLN A 165 14.76 9.86 -0.08
C GLN A 165 13.55 10.72 -0.49
N THR A 166 12.54 10.13 -1.16
CA THR A 166 11.36 10.86 -1.66
C THR A 166 10.16 10.79 -0.71
N ALA A 167 10.14 9.86 0.22
CA ALA A 167 9.01 9.52 1.08
C ALA A 167 8.49 10.72 1.89
N GLU A 168 9.38 11.48 2.54
CA GLU A 168 8.99 12.65 3.32
C GLU A 168 8.35 13.73 2.45
N GLY A 169 8.84 13.93 1.21
CA GLY A 169 8.24 14.85 0.25
C GLY A 169 6.78 14.49 -0.08
N PHE A 170 6.48 13.21 -0.28
CA PHE A 170 5.11 12.75 -0.50
C PHE A 170 4.21 12.96 0.72
N LEU A 171 4.72 12.71 1.93
CA LEU A 171 3.97 12.95 3.17
C LEU A 171 3.68 14.44 3.38
N ARG A 172 4.65 15.33 3.12
CA ARG A 172 4.45 16.79 3.16
C ARG A 172 3.48 17.28 2.09
N ALA A 173 3.40 16.61 0.95
CA ALA A 173 2.42 16.88 -0.09
C ALA A 173 1.00 16.42 0.25
N GLY A 174 0.79 15.68 1.36
CA GLY A 174 -0.52 15.26 1.84
C GLY A 174 -0.86 13.79 1.60
N ALA A 175 0.11 12.93 1.27
CA ALA A 175 -0.10 11.49 1.20
C ALA A 175 -0.64 10.93 2.52
N ARG A 176 -1.62 10.02 2.46
CA ARG A 176 -2.18 9.34 3.63
C ARG A 176 -1.40 8.11 4.03
N ALA A 177 -0.80 7.44 3.06
CA ALA A 177 0.16 6.35 3.21
C ALA A 177 1.05 6.31 1.97
N LEU A 178 2.13 5.55 2.02
CA LEU A 178 3.11 5.39 0.95
C LEU A 178 3.04 3.98 0.38
N GLY A 179 2.82 3.83 -0.94
CA GLY A 179 2.92 2.55 -1.65
C GLY A 179 4.37 2.33 -2.10
N VAL A 180 5.11 1.44 -1.43
CA VAL A 180 6.54 1.24 -1.69
C VAL A 180 6.78 -0.12 -2.34
N GLY A 181 7.35 -0.10 -3.55
CA GLY A 181 7.71 -1.29 -4.32
C GLY A 181 9.17 -1.70 -4.12
N SER A 182 9.95 -1.64 -5.20
CA SER A 182 11.32 -2.18 -5.27
C SER A 182 12.32 -1.59 -4.28
N ASP A 183 12.10 -0.39 -3.77
CA ASP A 183 12.98 0.21 -2.77
C ASP A 183 12.96 -0.56 -1.43
N LEU A 184 11.85 -1.20 -1.11
CA LEU A 184 11.70 -2.02 0.09
C LEU A 184 11.70 -3.52 -0.25
N VAL A 185 11.04 -3.91 -1.35
CA VAL A 185 10.91 -5.31 -1.82
C VAL A 185 12.16 -5.67 -2.63
N ASN A 186 13.28 -5.93 -1.96
CA ASN A 186 14.53 -6.30 -2.59
C ASN A 186 14.60 -7.83 -2.80
N LEU A 187 14.19 -8.30 -3.98
CA LEU A 187 14.17 -9.74 -4.31
C LEU A 187 15.57 -10.31 -4.42
N ASP A 188 16.52 -9.53 -4.93
CA ASP A 188 17.90 -9.99 -5.14
C ASP A 188 18.62 -10.22 -3.80
N ALA A 189 18.25 -9.44 -2.77
CA ALA A 189 18.72 -9.69 -1.40
C ALA A 189 18.23 -11.05 -0.86
N ILE A 190 16.98 -11.42 -1.12
CA ILE A 190 16.43 -12.73 -0.73
C ILE A 190 17.14 -13.85 -1.46
N ASP A 191 17.34 -13.71 -2.78
CA ASP A 191 18.00 -14.73 -3.61
C ASP A 191 19.48 -14.90 -3.22
N ALA A 192 20.12 -13.83 -2.73
CA ALA A 192 21.47 -13.85 -2.17
C ALA A 192 21.56 -14.37 -0.72
N GLY A 193 20.42 -14.76 -0.10
CA GLY A 193 20.39 -15.21 1.29
C GLY A 193 20.62 -14.10 2.32
N ASN A 194 20.38 -12.84 1.94
CA ASN A 194 20.53 -11.65 2.80
C ASN A 194 19.16 -10.98 3.09
N PRO A 195 18.26 -11.59 3.89
CA PRO A 195 16.99 -11.00 4.26
C PRO A 195 17.13 -9.75 5.15
N ASP A 196 18.27 -9.57 5.83
CA ASP A 196 18.51 -8.45 6.74
C ASP A 196 18.46 -7.10 6.00
N ALA A 197 18.80 -7.05 4.71
CA ALA A 197 18.65 -5.85 3.90
C ALA A 197 17.19 -5.36 3.85
N ILE A 198 16.22 -6.27 3.79
CA ILE A 198 14.78 -5.92 3.85
C ILE A 198 14.37 -5.54 5.26
N VAL A 199 14.88 -6.22 6.28
CA VAL A 199 14.65 -5.89 7.70
C VAL A 199 15.08 -4.46 7.98
N ASP A 200 16.28 -4.08 7.58
CA ASP A 200 16.86 -2.77 7.84
C ASP A 200 16.14 -1.66 7.06
N THR A 201 15.80 -1.90 5.80
CA THR A 201 15.01 -0.95 5.01
C THR A 201 13.62 -0.76 5.60
N SER A 202 12.97 -1.84 6.08
CA SER A 202 11.68 -1.77 6.76
C SER A 202 11.75 -0.89 8.01
N ARG A 203 12.77 -1.10 8.86
CA ARG A 203 13.01 -0.28 10.05
C ARG A 203 13.27 1.18 9.69
N ALA A 204 14.03 1.43 8.63
CA ALA A 204 14.34 2.79 8.19
C ALA A 204 13.06 3.55 7.77
N TYR A 205 12.15 2.91 7.00
CA TYR A 205 10.86 3.50 6.65
C TYR A 205 10.01 3.80 7.89
N LEU A 206 9.87 2.84 8.80
CA LEU A 206 9.04 3.03 9.99
C LEU A 206 9.59 4.14 10.89
N LYS A 207 10.91 4.21 11.08
CA LYS A 207 11.58 5.28 11.84
C LYS A 207 11.39 6.65 11.19
N MET A 208 11.47 6.73 9.85
CA MET A 208 11.22 7.98 9.11
C MET A 208 9.77 8.45 9.30
N LEU A 209 8.80 7.53 9.20
CA LEU A 209 7.38 7.81 9.41
C LEU A 209 7.06 8.28 10.83
N GLU A 210 7.68 7.68 11.84
CA GLU A 210 7.56 8.08 13.24
C GLU A 210 8.07 9.52 13.44
N LYS A 211 9.30 9.80 13.02
CA LYS A 211 9.89 11.16 13.09
C LYS A 211 9.05 12.21 12.36
N PHE A 212 8.51 11.87 11.18
CA PHE A 212 7.66 12.80 10.44
C PHE A 212 6.40 13.17 11.22
N ARG A 213 5.80 12.23 11.95
CA ARG A 213 4.60 12.47 12.78
C ARG A 213 4.92 13.30 14.00
N GLU A 214 6.01 13.01 14.70
CA GLU A 214 6.47 13.78 15.87
C GLU A 214 6.66 15.25 15.50
N GLY A 215 7.38 15.53 14.39
CA GLY A 215 7.58 16.90 13.91
C GLY A 215 6.30 17.64 13.49
N ARG A 216 5.23 16.94 13.14
CA ARG A 216 3.92 17.56 12.88
C ARG A 216 3.16 17.93 14.16
N VAL A 217 3.33 17.17 15.23
CA VAL A 217 2.68 17.46 16.52
C VAL A 217 3.23 18.74 17.12
N ASP A 218 4.53 18.99 16.98
CA ASP A 218 5.19 20.20 17.50
C ASP A 218 4.78 21.46 16.72
N THR A 219 4.51 21.36 15.42
CA THR A 219 4.08 22.48 14.57
C THR A 219 2.62 22.93 14.81
N ILE A 220 1.78 22.08 15.41
CA ILE A 220 0.37 22.40 15.73
C ILE A 220 0.24 23.05 17.11
N LYS A 221 1.27 22.94 17.96
CA LYS A 221 1.27 23.52 19.33
C LYS A 221 1.86 24.92 19.41
N THR A 222 2.42 25.44 18.31
CA THR A 222 2.94 26.81 18.16
C THR A 222 1.97 27.66 17.34
#